data_f24f0d28f9eaf02eecf5f1bb1e3e780a
#
_entry.id   f24f0d28f9eaf02eecf5f1bb1e3e780a
#
_cell.length_a   1.000
_cell.length_b   1.000
_cell.length_c   1.000
_cell.angle_alpha   90.00
_cell.angle_beta   90.00
_cell.angle_gamma   90.00
#
_symmetry.space_group_name_H-M   'P 1'
#
loop_
_entity.id
_entity.type
_entity.pdbx_description
1 polymer ?
#
loop_
_entity_poly.entity_id
_entity_poly.type
_entity_poly.pdbx_seq_one_letter_code
_entity_poly.pdbx_strand_id
1 'polypeptide(L)'
;MSKIYYLMGKSSTGKDTIYKELRKRMPQLKNVTIYTTRPRREGEKEGEEYFFTDENELEKFKTESRLIEERAYNTVYGIWHYFTADDGQFNFEQKNQDYLMIGTLESYEKMKTYFGNEKVVPLYIEVEDGERLTRALAREKTQKEPKYAEMCRRFLADSKDFSEENLAHAGITERYENTDLEDILEKICKKILEQ
;
A
#
# COMPACT_ATOMS: atom_id res chain seq x y z
N MET A 1 0.54 22.25 4.16
CA MET A 1 0.23 21.75 2.79
C MET A 1 -0.24 20.33 2.95
N SER A 2 -1.33 19.93 2.27
CA SER A 2 -1.88 18.57 2.41
C SER A 2 -0.88 17.51 1.94
N LYS A 3 -0.74 16.43 2.69
CA LYS A 3 0.19 15.32 2.47
C LYS A 3 -0.54 14.01 2.20
N ILE A 4 0.12 13.11 1.50
CA ILE A 4 -0.26 11.70 1.32
C ILE A 4 0.75 10.85 2.07
N TYR A 5 0.37 10.29 3.20
CA TYR A 5 1.19 9.33 3.94
C TYR A 5 1.04 7.95 3.31
N TYR A 6 2.11 7.49 2.70
CA TYR A 6 2.11 6.29 1.88
C TYR A 6 2.76 5.11 2.60
N LEU A 7 1.92 4.23 3.18
CA LEU A 7 2.38 3.07 3.93
C LEU A 7 2.76 1.94 2.96
N MET A 8 3.99 1.44 3.06
CA MET A 8 4.49 0.35 2.23
C MET A 8 5.46 -0.55 3.00
N GLY A 9 5.73 -1.70 2.46
CA GLY A 9 6.65 -2.67 3.03
C GLY A 9 6.42 -4.06 2.44
N LYS A 10 7.40 -4.92 2.62
CA LYS A 10 7.37 -6.31 2.16
C LYS A 10 6.18 -7.08 2.78
N SER A 11 5.80 -8.22 2.20
CA SER A 11 4.78 -9.10 2.77
C SER A 11 5.17 -9.54 4.19
N SER A 12 4.16 -9.67 5.06
CA SER A 12 4.33 -10.10 6.47
C SER A 12 5.08 -9.13 7.38
N THR A 13 5.28 -7.86 6.96
CA THR A 13 5.79 -6.80 7.83
C THR A 13 4.74 -6.27 8.82
N GLY A 14 3.46 -6.66 8.70
CA GLY A 14 2.38 -6.17 9.55
C GLY A 14 1.77 -4.84 9.08
N LYS A 15 2.11 -4.34 7.88
CA LYS A 15 1.61 -3.05 7.37
C LYS A 15 0.08 -2.94 7.34
N ASP A 16 -0.63 -4.04 7.05
CA ASP A 16 -2.10 -4.01 7.00
C ASP A 16 -2.71 -3.80 8.41
N THR A 17 -2.07 -4.37 9.45
CA THR A 17 -2.45 -4.13 10.84
C THR A 17 -2.16 -2.69 11.24
N ILE A 18 -0.94 -2.20 10.93
CA ILE A 18 -0.53 -0.82 11.18
C ILE A 18 -1.49 0.15 10.48
N TYR A 19 -1.83 -0.10 9.22
CA TYR A 19 -2.78 0.73 8.46
C TYR A 19 -4.15 0.82 9.16
N LYS A 20 -4.70 -0.32 9.59
CA LYS A 20 -5.99 -0.37 10.30
C LYS A 20 -5.95 0.38 11.63
N GLU A 21 -4.86 0.25 12.39
CA GLU A 21 -4.71 0.96 13.65
C GLU A 21 -4.48 2.46 13.47
N LEU A 22 -3.71 2.88 12.46
CA LEU A 22 -3.55 4.30 12.12
C LEU A 22 -4.90 4.94 11.76
N ARG A 23 -5.74 4.26 10.98
CA ARG A 23 -7.11 4.75 10.67
C ARG A 23 -7.95 5.00 11.91
N LYS A 24 -7.79 4.20 12.97
CA LYS A 24 -8.50 4.39 14.23
C LYS A 24 -7.93 5.53 15.07
N ARG A 25 -6.60 5.65 15.12
CA ARG A 25 -5.89 6.65 15.94
C ARG A 25 -5.91 8.04 15.34
N MET A 26 -5.95 8.11 14.01
CA MET A 26 -5.87 9.34 13.23
C MET A 26 -7.06 9.48 12.27
N PRO A 27 -8.30 9.58 12.80
CA PRO A 27 -9.51 9.64 11.99
C PRO A 27 -9.60 10.89 11.11
N GLN A 28 -8.76 11.90 11.35
CA GLN A 28 -8.63 13.09 10.51
C GLN A 28 -7.95 12.83 9.17
N LEU A 29 -7.18 11.72 9.05
CA LEU A 29 -6.60 11.31 7.78
C LEU A 29 -7.68 10.69 6.89
N LYS A 30 -7.81 11.21 5.69
CA LYS A 30 -8.73 10.63 4.70
C LYS A 30 -8.09 9.41 4.06
N ASN A 31 -8.76 8.26 4.14
CA ASN A 31 -8.28 7.07 3.44
C ASN A 31 -8.49 7.21 1.94
N VAL A 32 -7.53 6.73 1.16
CA VAL A 32 -7.66 6.60 -0.28
C VAL A 32 -7.79 5.11 -0.61
N THR A 33 -8.88 4.76 -1.25
CA THR A 33 -9.17 3.39 -1.68
C THR A 33 -8.79 3.24 -3.15
N ILE A 34 -7.95 2.25 -3.45
CA ILE A 34 -7.51 1.95 -4.81
C ILE A 34 -8.48 1.01 -5.51
N TYR A 35 -8.44 1.00 -6.83
CA TYR A 35 -9.27 0.15 -7.69
C TYR A 35 -8.58 -1.18 -8.01
N THR A 36 -9.38 -2.21 -8.28
CA THR A 36 -8.88 -3.49 -8.81
C THR A 36 -9.88 -4.18 -9.71
N THR A 37 -9.39 -4.80 -10.79
CA THR A 37 -10.20 -5.70 -11.64
C THR A 37 -10.25 -7.13 -11.10
N ARG A 38 -9.54 -7.41 -10.02
CA ARG A 38 -9.61 -8.69 -9.32
C ARG A 38 -11.01 -8.91 -8.73
N PRO A 39 -11.59 -10.10 -8.88
CA PRO A 39 -12.83 -10.44 -8.19
C PRO A 39 -12.72 -10.27 -6.67
N ARG A 40 -13.78 -9.76 -6.06
CA ARG A 40 -13.90 -9.61 -4.62
C ARG A 40 -13.82 -10.97 -3.92
N ARG A 41 -13.02 -11.04 -2.86
CA ARG A 41 -12.91 -12.23 -2.02
C ARG A 41 -13.98 -12.24 -0.92
N GLU A 42 -14.20 -13.40 -0.34
CA GLU A 42 -15.07 -13.52 0.83
C GLU A 42 -14.54 -12.64 1.98
N GLY A 43 -15.43 -11.88 2.61
CA GLY A 43 -15.12 -10.96 3.70
C GLY A 43 -14.64 -9.57 3.27
N GLU A 44 -14.29 -9.35 2.01
CA GLU A 44 -13.96 -8.01 1.50
C GLU A 44 -15.21 -7.20 1.21
N LYS A 45 -15.13 -5.88 1.39
CA LYS A 45 -16.24 -4.96 1.14
C LYS A 45 -15.86 -3.89 0.12
N GLU A 46 -16.85 -3.52 -0.70
CA GLU A 46 -16.72 -2.43 -1.66
C GLU A 46 -16.36 -1.13 -0.97
N GLY A 47 -15.32 -0.45 -1.48
CA GLY A 47 -14.86 0.82 -0.95
C GLY A 47 -14.04 0.75 0.36
N GLU A 48 -13.92 -0.43 0.99
CA GLU A 48 -13.10 -0.61 2.19
C GLU A 48 -11.69 -1.11 1.83
N GLU A 49 -11.57 -2.30 1.21
CA GLU A 49 -10.30 -2.83 0.76
C GLU A 49 -9.93 -2.29 -0.63
N TYR A 50 -10.90 -2.30 -1.54
CA TYR A 50 -10.78 -1.85 -2.93
C TYR A 50 -12.12 -1.32 -3.43
N PHE A 51 -12.06 -0.50 -4.49
CA PHE A 51 -13.15 -0.38 -5.44
C PHE A 51 -13.00 -1.51 -6.47
N PHE A 52 -13.94 -2.46 -6.44
CA PHE A 52 -13.91 -3.61 -7.36
C PHE A 52 -14.57 -3.23 -8.68
N THR A 53 -13.83 -3.30 -9.77
CA THR A 53 -14.24 -2.79 -11.07
C THR A 53 -13.86 -3.75 -12.20
N ASP A 54 -13.97 -3.31 -13.44
CA ASP A 54 -13.61 -4.05 -14.64
C ASP A 54 -12.61 -3.27 -15.53
N GLU A 55 -12.19 -3.90 -16.63
CA GLU A 55 -11.27 -3.30 -17.58
C GLU A 55 -11.89 -2.10 -18.33
N ASN A 56 -13.22 -2.05 -18.49
CA ASN A 56 -13.89 -0.94 -19.17
C ASN A 56 -13.77 0.36 -18.34
N GLU A 57 -13.96 0.26 -17.03
CA GLU A 57 -13.80 1.43 -16.15
C GLU A 57 -12.33 1.86 -16.07
N LEU A 58 -11.37 0.93 -16.07
CA LEU A 58 -9.94 1.23 -16.17
C LEU A 58 -9.64 2.00 -17.46
N GLU A 59 -10.11 1.51 -18.62
CA GLU A 59 -9.90 2.17 -19.90
C GLU A 59 -10.58 3.55 -19.97
N LYS A 60 -11.71 3.73 -19.30
CA LYS A 60 -12.34 5.03 -19.16
C LYS A 60 -11.45 6.02 -18.39
N PHE A 61 -10.89 5.62 -17.23
CA PHE A 61 -9.94 6.46 -16.51
C PHE A 61 -8.71 6.82 -17.34
N LYS A 62 -8.22 5.88 -18.17
CA LYS A 62 -7.11 6.15 -19.11
C LYS A 62 -7.49 7.18 -20.16
N THR A 63 -8.62 7.00 -20.82
CA THR A 63 -9.07 7.90 -21.89
C THR A 63 -9.41 9.30 -21.40
N GLU A 64 -9.93 9.41 -20.18
CA GLU A 64 -10.21 10.67 -19.50
C GLU A 64 -8.94 11.31 -18.87
N SER A 65 -7.76 10.69 -19.01
CA SER A 65 -6.49 11.13 -18.39
C SER A 65 -6.57 11.28 -16.87
N ARG A 66 -7.38 10.44 -16.23
CA ARG A 66 -7.60 10.41 -14.78
C ARG A 66 -6.90 9.26 -14.07
N LEU A 67 -6.19 8.43 -14.81
CA LEU A 67 -5.38 7.36 -14.23
C LEU A 67 -4.10 7.95 -13.63
N ILE A 68 -3.87 7.71 -12.33
CA ILE A 68 -2.68 8.17 -11.61
C ILE A 68 -1.57 7.13 -11.69
N GLU A 69 -1.89 5.86 -11.38
CA GLU A 69 -0.95 4.75 -11.46
C GLU A 69 -1.68 3.44 -11.75
N GLU A 70 -0.99 2.51 -12.38
CA GLU A 70 -1.51 1.18 -12.68
C GLU A 70 -0.41 0.14 -12.51
N ARG A 71 -0.78 -1.03 -12.01
CA ARG A 71 0.05 -2.25 -11.92
C ARG A 71 -0.78 -3.42 -12.41
N ALA A 72 -0.20 -4.25 -13.28
CA ALA A 72 -0.82 -5.43 -13.84
C ALA A 72 -0.11 -6.71 -13.36
N TYR A 73 -0.87 -7.68 -12.90
CA TYR A 73 -0.34 -8.96 -12.45
C TYR A 73 -0.93 -10.10 -13.25
N ASN A 74 -0.06 -10.85 -13.92
CA ASN A 74 -0.46 -12.09 -14.60
C ASN A 74 -0.77 -13.17 -13.57
N THR A 75 -1.98 -13.68 -13.61
CA THR A 75 -2.42 -14.75 -12.72
C THR A 75 -2.97 -15.94 -13.51
N VAL A 76 -3.20 -17.06 -12.85
CA VAL A 76 -3.87 -18.22 -13.47
C VAL A 76 -5.33 -17.96 -13.89
N TYR A 77 -5.89 -16.84 -13.42
CA TYR A 77 -7.27 -16.42 -13.74
C TYR A 77 -7.31 -15.24 -14.73
N GLY A 78 -6.18 -14.88 -15.35
CA GLY A 78 -6.04 -13.74 -16.24
C GLY A 78 -5.23 -12.62 -15.60
N ILE A 79 -5.23 -11.46 -16.25
CA ILE A 79 -4.52 -10.27 -15.77
C ILE A 79 -5.41 -9.53 -14.77
N TRP A 80 -4.86 -9.24 -13.60
CA TRP A 80 -5.52 -8.38 -12.62
C TRP A 80 -4.80 -7.04 -12.53
N HIS A 81 -5.58 -5.99 -12.65
CA HIS A 81 -5.11 -4.61 -12.52
C HIS A 81 -5.40 -4.09 -11.12
N TYR A 82 -4.46 -3.32 -10.61
CA TYR A 82 -4.61 -2.49 -9.41
C TYR A 82 -4.20 -1.09 -9.79
N PHE A 83 -5.05 -0.12 -9.51
CA PHE A 83 -4.78 1.24 -9.95
C PHE A 83 -5.36 2.30 -9.02
N THR A 84 -4.80 3.50 -9.09
CA THR A 84 -5.30 4.69 -8.43
C THR A 84 -5.76 5.67 -9.48
N ALA A 85 -6.93 6.29 -9.29
CA ALA A 85 -7.51 7.25 -10.20
C ALA A 85 -7.76 8.59 -9.52
N ASP A 86 -7.77 9.65 -10.31
CA ASP A 86 -8.26 10.96 -9.91
C ASP A 86 -9.79 11.00 -10.04
N ASP A 87 -10.44 10.46 -9.02
CA ASP A 87 -11.89 10.29 -8.93
C ASP A 87 -12.55 11.25 -7.93
N GLY A 88 -11.77 12.24 -7.44
CA GLY A 88 -12.19 13.18 -6.42
C GLY A 88 -11.92 12.74 -4.99
N GLN A 89 -11.26 11.61 -4.78
CA GLN A 89 -10.79 11.22 -3.44
C GLN A 89 -9.75 12.22 -2.91
N PHE A 90 -8.91 12.77 -3.81
CA PHE A 90 -7.94 13.81 -3.47
C PHE A 90 -8.54 15.21 -3.69
N ASN A 91 -8.51 16.03 -2.66
CA ASN A 91 -8.88 17.43 -2.75
C ASN A 91 -7.83 18.28 -2.02
N PHE A 92 -6.79 18.69 -2.73
CA PHE A 92 -5.70 19.50 -2.19
C PHE A 92 -6.06 20.99 -2.05
N GLU A 93 -7.21 21.42 -2.53
CA GLU A 93 -7.72 22.77 -2.30
C GLU A 93 -8.27 22.91 -0.87
N GLN A 94 -8.74 21.81 -0.29
CA GLN A 94 -9.16 21.76 1.10
C GLN A 94 -7.92 21.84 2.00
N LYS A 95 -7.74 22.98 2.65
CA LYS A 95 -6.62 23.18 3.57
C LYS A 95 -6.68 22.18 4.72
N ASN A 96 -5.52 21.64 5.06
CA ASN A 96 -5.31 20.72 6.20
C ASN A 96 -6.01 19.36 6.06
N GLN A 97 -6.29 18.90 4.83
CA GLN A 97 -6.74 17.52 4.64
C GLN A 97 -5.56 16.66 4.20
N ASP A 98 -5.12 15.79 5.10
CA ASP A 98 -4.09 14.77 4.79
C ASP A 98 -4.72 13.42 4.46
N TYR A 99 -3.95 12.60 3.78
CA TYR A 99 -4.40 11.32 3.23
C TYR A 99 -3.53 10.18 3.73
N LEU A 100 -4.14 9.01 3.91
CA LEU A 100 -3.44 7.77 4.22
C LEU A 100 -3.69 6.76 3.11
N MET A 101 -2.61 6.21 2.56
CA MET A 101 -2.64 5.16 1.55
C MET A 101 -1.77 3.97 1.96
N ILE A 102 -2.05 2.82 1.37
CA ILE A 102 -1.23 1.61 1.49
C ILE A 102 -0.96 1.04 0.10
N GLY A 103 0.29 0.66 -0.20
CA GLY A 103 0.63 0.11 -1.50
C GLY A 103 2.03 -0.49 -1.58
N THR A 104 2.58 -0.50 -2.80
CA THR A 104 3.92 -1.03 -3.13
C THR A 104 4.91 0.10 -3.37
N LEU A 105 6.21 -0.21 -3.45
CA LEU A 105 7.24 0.77 -3.78
C LEU A 105 7.01 1.35 -5.20
N GLU A 106 6.69 0.50 -6.17
CA GLU A 106 6.38 0.93 -7.55
C GLU A 106 5.24 1.94 -7.59
N SER A 107 4.12 1.66 -6.89
CA SER A 107 3.01 2.61 -6.87
C SER A 107 3.34 3.91 -6.11
N TYR A 108 4.15 3.85 -5.05
CA TYR A 108 4.66 5.03 -4.37
C TYR A 108 5.44 5.95 -5.32
N GLU A 109 6.34 5.41 -6.14
CA GLU A 109 7.12 6.20 -7.11
C GLU A 109 6.22 6.87 -8.17
N LYS A 110 5.21 6.14 -8.66
CA LYS A 110 4.22 6.70 -9.59
C LYS A 110 3.38 7.80 -8.95
N MET A 111 2.96 7.62 -7.69
CA MET A 111 2.27 8.66 -6.91
C MET A 111 3.14 9.90 -6.73
N LYS A 112 4.43 9.73 -6.42
CA LYS A 112 5.39 10.86 -6.35
C LYS A 112 5.51 11.60 -7.67
N THR A 113 5.56 10.87 -8.78
CA THR A 113 5.64 11.46 -10.12
C THR A 113 4.40 12.30 -10.42
N TYR A 114 3.22 11.83 -10.04
CA TYR A 114 1.95 12.50 -10.30
C TYR A 114 1.72 13.72 -9.38
N PHE A 115 1.89 13.56 -8.07
CA PHE A 115 1.57 14.60 -7.09
C PHE A 115 2.75 15.50 -6.70
N GLY A 116 3.97 15.10 -7.04
CA GLY A 116 5.20 15.76 -6.63
C GLY A 116 5.79 15.18 -5.34
N ASN A 117 7.12 15.21 -5.25
CA ASN A 117 7.89 14.61 -4.15
C ASN A 117 7.52 15.16 -2.77
N GLU A 118 7.14 16.42 -2.71
CA GLU A 118 6.84 17.09 -1.43
C GLU A 118 5.52 16.68 -0.81
N LYS A 119 4.58 16.14 -1.63
CA LYS A 119 3.26 15.76 -1.16
C LYS A 119 3.19 14.32 -0.68
N VAL A 120 4.01 13.42 -1.20
CA VAL A 120 3.94 12.00 -0.89
C VAL A 120 5.03 11.59 0.10
N VAL A 121 4.62 11.35 1.33
CA VAL A 121 5.52 11.01 2.46
C VAL A 121 5.58 9.51 2.63
N PRO A 122 6.76 8.87 2.46
CA PRO A 122 6.88 7.43 2.62
C PRO A 122 6.83 7.02 4.09
N LEU A 123 6.11 5.94 4.37
CA LEU A 123 6.11 5.22 5.63
C LEU A 123 6.51 3.77 5.34
N TYR A 124 7.82 3.52 5.24
CA TYR A 124 8.35 2.20 4.92
C TYR A 124 8.46 1.32 6.17
N ILE A 125 7.65 0.26 6.21
CA ILE A 125 7.63 -0.69 7.32
C ILE A 125 8.62 -1.81 7.04
N GLU A 126 9.55 -1.99 7.94
CA GLU A 126 10.59 -2.99 7.86
C GLU A 126 10.45 -4.05 8.96
N VAL A 127 10.80 -5.28 8.64
CA VAL A 127 10.96 -6.41 9.56
C VAL A 127 12.04 -7.30 9.00
N GLU A 128 12.89 -7.83 9.86
CA GLU A 128 13.95 -8.77 9.48
C GLU A 128 13.38 -9.96 8.70
N ASP A 129 14.11 -10.42 7.68
CA ASP A 129 13.58 -11.38 6.71
C ASP A 129 13.26 -12.77 7.33
N GLY A 130 14.01 -13.25 8.32
CA GLY A 130 13.71 -14.50 9.03
C GLY A 130 12.42 -14.40 9.86
N GLU A 131 12.21 -13.26 10.51
CA GLU A 131 10.98 -12.98 11.23
C GLU A 131 9.77 -12.88 10.27
N ARG A 132 9.93 -12.24 9.12
CA ARG A 132 8.91 -12.18 8.06
C ARG A 132 8.53 -13.56 7.56
N LEU A 133 9.53 -14.43 7.31
CA LEU A 133 9.30 -15.83 6.90
C LEU A 133 8.54 -16.59 7.97
N THR A 134 8.91 -16.42 9.24
CA THR A 134 8.25 -17.05 10.38
C THR A 134 6.79 -16.62 10.46
N ARG A 135 6.49 -15.33 10.36
CA ARG A 135 5.13 -14.77 10.34
C ARG A 135 4.33 -15.28 9.12
N ALA A 136 4.95 -15.31 7.94
CA ALA A 136 4.33 -15.80 6.73
C ALA A 136 3.96 -17.28 6.84
N LEU A 137 4.90 -18.13 7.31
CA LEU A 137 4.68 -19.55 7.49
C LEU A 137 3.62 -19.85 8.55
N ALA A 138 3.62 -19.12 9.67
CA ALA A 138 2.62 -19.27 10.72
C ALA A 138 1.22 -18.96 10.18
N ARG A 139 1.07 -17.85 9.45
CA ARG A 139 -0.19 -17.48 8.79
C ARG A 139 -0.64 -18.52 7.76
N GLU A 140 0.28 -19.02 6.94
CA GLU A 140 -0.04 -19.98 5.88
C GLU A 140 -0.52 -21.32 6.47
N LYS A 141 0.07 -21.77 7.57
CA LYS A 141 -0.35 -22.98 8.29
C LYS A 141 -1.78 -22.92 8.83
N THR A 142 -2.32 -21.73 9.06
CA THR A 142 -3.71 -21.57 9.55
C THR A 142 -4.74 -21.56 8.42
N GLN A 143 -4.30 -21.52 7.15
CA GLN A 143 -5.19 -21.53 6.02
C GLN A 143 -5.80 -22.93 5.80
N LYS A 144 -7.04 -22.97 5.33
CA LYS A 144 -7.71 -24.23 4.95
C LYS A 144 -6.94 -24.96 3.84
N GLU A 145 -6.36 -24.21 2.91
CA GLU A 145 -5.53 -24.70 1.81
C GLU A 145 -4.22 -23.91 1.76
N PRO A 146 -3.16 -24.37 2.46
CA PRO A 146 -1.88 -23.67 2.49
C PRO A 146 -1.22 -23.58 1.11
N LYS A 147 -0.73 -22.38 0.75
CA LYS A 147 -0.11 -22.09 -0.56
C LYS A 147 1.38 -21.73 -0.38
N TYR A 148 2.17 -22.64 0.14
CA TYR A 148 3.57 -22.40 0.48
C TYR A 148 4.40 -21.91 -0.72
N ALA A 149 4.19 -22.48 -1.91
CA ALA A 149 4.92 -22.06 -3.12
C ALA A 149 4.63 -20.57 -3.45
N GLU A 150 3.39 -20.14 -3.33
CA GLU A 150 3.02 -18.73 -3.54
C GLU A 150 3.58 -17.83 -2.45
N MET A 151 3.62 -18.29 -1.19
CA MET A 151 4.27 -17.58 -0.10
C MET A 151 5.75 -17.33 -0.41
N CYS A 152 6.49 -18.38 -0.83
CA CYS A 152 7.90 -18.26 -1.21
C CYS A 152 8.11 -17.35 -2.41
N ARG A 153 7.27 -17.49 -3.45
CA ARG A 153 7.33 -16.62 -4.63
C ARG A 153 7.18 -15.13 -4.24
N ARG A 154 6.20 -14.82 -3.38
CA ARG A 154 5.98 -13.45 -2.88
C ARG A 154 7.17 -12.94 -2.08
N PHE A 155 7.75 -13.79 -1.23
CA PHE A 155 8.92 -13.41 -0.44
C PHE A 155 10.10 -13.00 -1.34
N LEU A 156 10.36 -13.78 -2.40
CA LEU A 156 11.43 -13.49 -3.36
C LEU A 156 11.14 -12.24 -4.19
N ALA A 157 9.89 -12.06 -4.63
CA ALA A 157 9.48 -10.86 -5.34
C ALA A 157 9.66 -9.61 -4.46
N ASP A 158 9.18 -9.63 -3.23
CA ASP A 158 9.36 -8.53 -2.27
C ASP A 158 10.85 -8.20 -2.04
N SER A 159 11.72 -9.22 -1.97
CA SER A 159 13.16 -9.01 -1.76
C SER A 159 13.82 -8.30 -2.94
N LYS A 160 13.30 -8.51 -4.15
CA LYS A 160 13.72 -7.79 -5.34
C LYS A 160 13.13 -6.38 -5.40
N ASP A 161 11.83 -6.27 -5.19
CA ASP A 161 11.09 -5.00 -5.33
C ASP A 161 11.55 -3.97 -4.28
N PHE A 162 11.82 -4.42 -3.06
CA PHE A 162 12.34 -3.60 -1.96
C PHE A 162 13.83 -3.85 -1.70
N SER A 163 14.63 -4.00 -2.76
CA SER A 163 16.08 -4.05 -2.63
C SER A 163 16.63 -2.71 -2.13
N GLU A 164 17.81 -2.72 -1.51
CA GLU A 164 18.46 -1.49 -1.04
C GLU A 164 18.65 -0.47 -2.17
N GLU A 165 18.95 -0.95 -3.37
CA GLU A 165 19.09 -0.12 -4.56
C GLU A 165 17.75 0.56 -4.92
N ASN A 166 16.65 -0.19 -4.95
CA ASN A 166 15.33 0.35 -5.26
C ASN A 166 14.84 1.31 -4.16
N LEU A 167 15.07 0.99 -2.89
CA LEU A 167 14.74 1.88 -1.78
C LEU A 167 15.52 3.19 -1.87
N ALA A 168 16.81 3.13 -2.15
CA ALA A 168 17.64 4.32 -2.33
C ALA A 168 17.19 5.16 -3.53
N HIS A 169 16.87 4.52 -4.68
CA HIS A 169 16.34 5.19 -5.87
C HIS A 169 15.02 5.91 -5.59
N ALA A 170 14.12 5.26 -4.85
CA ALA A 170 12.85 5.85 -4.44
C ALA A 170 12.99 6.96 -3.38
N GLY A 171 14.21 7.15 -2.82
CA GLY A 171 14.49 8.14 -1.79
C GLY A 171 13.99 7.73 -0.40
N ILE A 172 13.88 6.42 -0.13
CA ILE A 172 13.48 5.91 1.18
C ILE A 172 14.68 5.91 2.12
N THR A 173 14.74 6.89 3.00
CA THR A 173 15.83 7.04 3.98
C THR A 173 15.40 6.70 5.40
N GLU A 174 14.11 6.84 5.71
CA GLU A 174 13.53 6.54 7.02
C GLU A 174 12.83 5.18 6.98
N ARG A 175 13.10 4.36 7.98
CA ARG A 175 12.58 3.00 8.12
C ARG A 175 11.91 2.83 9.46
N TYR A 176 10.73 2.22 9.45
CA TYR A 176 9.94 1.94 10.64
C TYR A 176 10.01 0.44 10.92
N GLU A 177 10.88 0.05 11.85
CA GLU A 177 11.00 -1.36 12.26
C GLU A 177 9.79 -1.78 13.10
N ASN A 178 9.08 -2.83 12.65
CA ASN A 178 7.93 -3.39 13.34
C ASN A 178 8.35 -4.59 14.22
N THR A 179 9.03 -4.28 15.30
CA THR A 179 9.33 -5.22 16.39
C THR A 179 8.27 -5.21 17.47
N ASP A 180 7.67 -4.04 17.74
CA ASP A 180 6.52 -3.84 18.61
C ASP A 180 5.50 -2.93 17.92
N LEU A 181 4.23 -3.34 17.96
CA LEU A 181 3.15 -2.64 17.26
C LEU A 181 2.88 -1.25 17.86
N GLU A 182 2.93 -1.13 19.19
CA GLU A 182 2.63 0.12 19.86
C GLU A 182 3.71 1.17 19.59
N ASP A 183 4.98 0.76 19.74
CA ASP A 183 6.14 1.62 19.49
C ASP A 183 6.15 2.16 18.06
N ILE A 184 5.87 1.31 17.07
CA ILE A 184 5.86 1.77 15.66
C ILE A 184 4.70 2.71 15.38
N LEU A 185 3.52 2.45 15.97
CA LEU A 185 2.37 3.33 15.82
C LEU A 185 2.61 4.70 16.43
N GLU A 186 3.22 4.77 17.62
CA GLU A 186 3.62 6.05 18.24
C GLU A 186 4.60 6.83 17.38
N LYS A 187 5.64 6.16 16.83
CA LYS A 187 6.62 6.80 15.94
C LYS A 187 5.97 7.37 14.68
N ILE A 188 5.08 6.59 14.05
CA ILE A 188 4.39 7.03 12.82
C ILE A 188 3.42 8.17 13.14
N CYS A 189 2.61 8.07 14.20
CA CYS A 189 1.70 9.14 14.61
C CYS A 189 2.46 10.45 14.89
N LYS A 190 3.57 10.37 15.60
CA LYS A 190 4.45 11.52 15.87
C LYS A 190 4.94 12.14 14.56
N LYS A 191 5.46 11.34 13.64
CA LYS A 191 5.90 11.78 12.31
C LYS A 191 4.82 12.54 11.55
N ILE A 192 3.59 12.02 11.59
CA ILE A 192 2.44 12.65 10.89
C ILE A 192 2.06 13.99 11.53
N LEU A 193 2.13 14.09 12.84
CA LEU A 193 1.76 15.32 13.57
C LEU A 193 2.82 16.44 13.51
N GLU A 194 4.08 16.09 13.20
CA GLU A 194 5.20 17.04 13.11
C GLU A 194 5.38 17.64 11.70
N GLN A 195 4.59 17.23 10.70
CA GLN A 195 4.67 17.69 9.31
C GLN A 195 3.49 18.59 8.91
#